data_2f337e7736f9e7d4ea5c1073304f21a4
#
_entry.id   2f337e7736f9e7d4ea5c1073304f21a4
#
_cell.length_a   1.000
_cell.length_b   1.000
_cell.length_c   1.000
_cell.angle_alpha   90.00
_cell.angle_beta   90.00
_cell.angle_gamma   90.00
#
_symmetry.space_group_name_H-M   'P 1'
#
loop_
_entity.id
_entity.type
_entity.pdbx_description
1 polymer ?
#
loop_
_entity_poly.entity_id
_entity_poly.type
_entity_poly.pdbx_seq_one_letter_code
_entity_poly.pdbx_strand_id
1 'polypeptide(L)' 'ESAEEPSEPVETLKGIGPAYAERLGSIGIESVADLAAADPEEVADGIDVSEKRVSGWVDRARDES' A
#
# COMPACT_ATOMS: atom_id res chain seq x y z
N GLU A 1 -20.33 7.32 9.24
CA GLU A 1 -19.98 7.01 9.55
C GLU A 1 -18.71 6.66 9.56
N SER A 2 -18.31 6.18 10.38
CA SER A 2 -16.99 5.94 10.42
C SER A 2 -16.53 5.17 9.30
N ALA A 3 -17.33 4.48 8.75
CA ALA A 3 -16.93 3.68 7.67
C ALA A 3 -16.38 4.52 6.63
N GLU A 4 -16.73 5.71 6.63
CA GLU A 4 -16.23 6.49 5.70
C GLU A 4 -14.98 7.09 6.06
N GLU A 5 -14.45 6.86 7.19
CA GLU A 5 -13.26 7.41 7.54
C GLU A 5 -12.22 6.96 6.63
N PRO A 6 -11.59 7.79 5.87
CA PRO A 6 -10.60 7.36 4.93
C PRO A 6 -9.40 6.85 5.66
N SER A 7 -8.84 5.82 5.12
CA SER A 7 -7.58 5.33 5.61
C SER A 7 -6.52 6.32 5.23
N GLU A 8 -5.41 6.31 5.93
CA GLU A 8 -4.33 7.23 5.63
C GLU A 8 -3.68 6.87 4.32
N PRO A 9 -3.09 7.83 3.64
CA PRO A 9 -2.38 7.54 2.37
C PRO A 9 -1.25 6.58 2.59
N VAL A 10 -0.93 5.78 1.59
CA VAL A 10 0.13 4.78 1.72
C VAL A 10 1.47 5.40 2.04
N GLU A 11 1.70 6.65 1.65
CA GLU A 11 2.98 7.26 1.89
C GLU A 11 3.21 7.54 3.38
N THR A 12 2.22 7.38 4.23
CA THR A 12 2.42 7.53 5.66
C THR A 12 3.09 6.29 6.24
N LEU A 13 3.11 5.19 5.50
CA LEU A 13 3.77 4.00 5.98
C LEU A 13 5.27 4.16 5.87
N LYS A 14 6.00 3.65 6.88
CA LYS A 14 7.42 3.71 6.84
C LYS A 14 7.92 2.88 5.69
N GLY A 15 8.80 3.40 4.94
CA GLY A 15 9.37 2.69 3.80
C GLY A 15 8.72 3.01 2.47
N ILE A 16 7.58 3.69 2.46
CA ILE A 16 6.94 4.07 1.22
C ILE A 16 7.11 5.55 1.04
N GLY A 17 7.94 5.93 0.09
CA GLY A 17 8.15 7.33 -0.21
C GLY A 17 7.16 7.81 -1.25
N PRO A 18 7.20 9.08 -1.61
CA PRO A 18 6.25 9.64 -2.58
C PRO A 18 6.32 8.95 -3.94
N ALA A 19 7.49 8.52 -4.36
CA ALA A 19 7.61 7.86 -5.65
C ALA A 19 6.90 6.51 -5.65
N TYR A 20 7.05 5.76 -4.57
CA TYR A 20 6.36 4.48 -4.48
C TYR A 20 4.87 4.68 -4.32
N ALA A 21 4.48 5.71 -3.56
CA ALA A 21 3.06 5.99 -3.38
C ALA A 21 2.41 6.31 -4.73
N GLU A 22 3.12 7.03 -5.58
CA GLU A 22 2.59 7.37 -6.88
C GLU A 22 2.42 6.12 -7.73
N ARG A 23 3.38 5.20 -7.67
CA ARG A 23 3.27 3.96 -8.43
C ARG A 23 2.11 3.13 -7.91
N LEU A 24 1.94 3.06 -6.59
CA LEU A 24 0.84 2.31 -6.03
C LEU A 24 -0.49 2.92 -6.46
N GLY A 25 -0.55 4.24 -6.52
CA GLY A 25 -1.77 4.89 -6.97
C GLY A 25 -2.14 4.54 -8.40
N SER A 26 -1.13 4.29 -9.23
CA SER A 26 -1.40 3.98 -10.63
C SER A 26 -2.07 2.61 -10.78
N ILE A 27 -1.98 1.76 -9.80
CA ILE A 27 -2.66 0.47 -9.84
C ILE A 27 -3.84 0.42 -8.86
N GLY A 28 -4.26 1.59 -8.40
CA GLY A 28 -5.47 1.65 -7.58
C GLY A 28 -5.26 1.59 -6.08
N ILE A 29 -4.02 1.60 -5.62
CA ILE A 29 -3.72 1.52 -4.20
C ILE A 29 -3.34 2.91 -3.72
N GLU A 30 -4.25 3.57 -3.03
CA GLU A 30 -4.02 4.93 -2.61
C GLU A 30 -4.00 5.08 -1.11
N SER A 31 -4.51 4.13 -0.37
CA SER A 31 -4.56 4.25 1.08
C SER A 31 -4.00 3.00 1.73
N VAL A 32 -3.74 3.10 3.02
CA VAL A 32 -3.23 1.97 3.79
C VAL A 32 -4.22 0.81 3.74
N ALA A 33 -5.52 1.12 3.78
CA ALA A 33 -6.53 0.06 3.71
C ALA A 33 -6.49 -0.65 2.36
N ASP A 34 -6.28 0.10 1.29
CA ASP A 34 -6.18 -0.51 -0.03
C ASP A 34 -4.97 -1.45 -0.08
N LEU A 35 -3.86 -1.02 0.49
CA LEU A 35 -2.66 -1.82 0.48
C LEU A 35 -2.84 -3.07 1.34
N ALA A 36 -3.51 -2.92 2.49
CA ALA A 36 -3.71 -4.06 3.38
C ALA A 36 -4.54 -5.15 2.73
N ALA A 37 -5.41 -4.77 1.82
CA ALA A 37 -6.26 -5.72 1.11
C ALA A 37 -5.61 -6.25 -0.17
N ALA A 38 -4.47 -5.72 -0.54
CA ALA A 38 -3.85 -6.08 -1.81
C ALA A 38 -3.00 -7.34 -1.69
N ASP A 39 -2.79 -7.98 -2.83
CA ASP A 39 -1.95 -9.15 -2.89
C ASP A 39 -0.53 -8.66 -3.17
N PRO A 40 0.42 -8.91 -2.29
CA PRO A 40 1.79 -8.40 -2.49
C PRO A 40 2.40 -8.82 -3.81
N GLU A 41 2.08 -10.02 -4.28
CA GLU A 41 2.65 -10.50 -5.51
C GLU A 41 2.13 -9.68 -6.69
N GLU A 42 0.85 -9.40 -6.71
CA GLU A 42 0.28 -8.61 -7.78
C GLU A 42 0.78 -7.18 -7.72
N VAL A 43 0.90 -6.62 -6.54
CA VAL A 43 1.37 -5.26 -6.39
C VAL A 43 2.80 -5.16 -6.86
N ALA A 44 3.64 -6.11 -6.46
CA ALA A 44 5.04 -6.09 -6.85
C ALA A 44 5.18 -6.13 -8.36
N ASP A 45 4.38 -6.95 -9.00
CA ASP A 45 4.45 -7.08 -10.44
C ASP A 45 3.94 -5.80 -11.11
N GLY A 46 2.94 -5.18 -10.54
CA GLY A 46 2.35 -3.98 -11.13
C GLY A 46 3.22 -2.75 -11.03
N ILE A 47 4.05 -2.64 -10.00
CA ILE A 47 4.86 -1.46 -9.83
C ILE A 47 6.36 -1.74 -9.97
N ASP A 48 6.70 -2.95 -10.36
CA ASP A 48 8.10 -3.30 -10.64
C ASP A 48 8.98 -3.11 -9.41
N VAL A 49 8.53 -3.60 -8.27
CA VAL A 49 9.27 -3.57 -7.03
C VAL A 49 9.32 -5.00 -6.52
N SER A 50 10.33 -5.37 -5.75
CA SER A 50 10.46 -6.75 -5.31
C SER A 50 9.31 -7.13 -4.41
N GLU A 51 8.85 -8.37 -4.56
CA GLU A 51 7.74 -8.87 -3.78
C GLU A 51 8.08 -8.84 -2.30
N LYS A 52 9.32 -9.08 -1.94
CA LYS A 52 9.73 -9.06 -0.56
C LYS A 52 9.51 -7.70 0.06
N ARG A 53 9.83 -6.64 -0.66
CA ARG A 53 9.62 -5.30 -0.17
C ARG A 53 8.13 -4.99 -0.04
N VAL A 54 7.37 -5.36 -1.06
CA VAL A 54 5.94 -5.12 -1.04
C VAL A 54 5.27 -5.91 0.08
N SER A 55 5.72 -7.12 0.30
CA SER A 55 5.17 -7.95 1.36
C SER A 55 5.36 -7.28 2.71
N GLY A 56 6.48 -6.64 2.92
CA GLY A 56 6.71 -5.90 4.16
C GLY A 56 5.75 -4.73 4.30
N TRP A 57 5.48 -4.03 3.19
CA TRP A 57 4.53 -2.94 3.20
C TRP A 57 3.13 -3.43 3.54
N VAL A 58 2.72 -4.53 2.94
CA VAL A 58 1.39 -5.08 3.15
C VAL A 58 1.23 -5.55 4.59
N ASP A 59 2.27 -6.18 5.14
CA ASP A 59 2.23 -6.60 6.52
C ASP A 59 2.07 -5.41 7.43
N ARG A 60 2.79 -4.34 7.17
CA ARG A 60 2.70 -3.16 8.00
C ARG A 60 1.33 -2.51 7.84
N ALA A 61 0.80 -2.50 6.64
CA ALA A 61 -0.52 -1.93 6.41
C ALA A 61 -1.58 -2.71 7.18
N ARG A 62 -1.46 -4.02 7.23
CA ARG A 62 -2.41 -4.84 7.96
C ARG A 62 -2.31 -4.59 9.45
N ASP A 63 -1.10 -4.34 9.92
CA ASP A 63 -0.89 -4.08 11.33
C ASP A 63 -1.47 -2.72 11.71
N GLU A 64 -1.46 -1.77 10.79
CA GLU A 64 -1.97 -0.46 11.07
C GLU A 64 -3.48 -0.36 10.92
N SER A 65 -4.07 -1.16 10.14
CA SER A 65 -5.51 -1.09 9.93
C SER A 65 -6.33 -2.08 10.84
#